data_5eb83b2a44f800d8f9394e6fa68bd9a4
#
_entry.id   5eb83b2a44f800d8f9394e6fa68bd9a4
#
_cell.length_a   1.000
_cell.length_b   1.000
_cell.length_c   1.000
_cell.angle_alpha   90.00
_cell.angle_beta   90.00
_cell.angle_gamma   90.00
#
_symmetry.space_group_name_H-M   'P 1'
#
loop_
_entity.id
_entity.type
_entity.pdbx_description
1 polymer ?
#
loop_
_entity_poly.entity_id
_entity_poly.type
_entity_poly.pdbx_seq_one_letter_code
_entity_poly.pdbx_strand_id
1 'polypeptide(L)'
;GQQQLKLLKLLSARGQITATGREVAGFGMHPRLGLMLIQARHWRLEPLACDLAALLSERDIPGGRVVGSDIVHRLRRLRTSDRASDHVVLSRIRRQSLQWQKQLRAVKPAVKATPFNEPEELAIARLIASAFPEWLALARAGRSGSFLLRQGRGAMLPMSDPLSSAEALAVARLD
;
A
#
# COMPACT_ATOMS: atom_id res chain seq x y z
N GLY A 1 7.77 17.37 -0.76
CA GLY A 1 7.18 17.82 -2.03
C GLY A 1 7.95 17.33 -3.26
N GLN A 2 8.54 18.23 -4.04
CA GLN A 2 9.16 17.93 -5.35
C GLN A 2 10.26 16.86 -5.29
N GLN A 3 11.11 16.90 -4.26
CA GLN A 3 12.21 15.95 -4.10
C GLN A 3 11.69 14.50 -3.99
N GLN A 4 10.59 14.29 -3.29
CA GLN A 4 9.94 13.00 -3.17
C GLN A 4 9.39 12.51 -4.51
N LEU A 5 8.76 13.39 -5.31
CA LEU A 5 8.26 13.05 -6.64
C LEU A 5 9.39 12.68 -7.61
N LYS A 6 10.55 13.32 -7.49
CA LYS A 6 11.77 12.96 -8.24
C LYS A 6 12.29 11.58 -7.83
N LEU A 7 12.34 11.27 -6.52
CA LEU A 7 12.73 9.96 -6.01
C LEU A 7 11.80 8.85 -6.52
N LEU A 8 10.50 9.12 -6.60
CA LEU A 8 9.51 8.21 -7.17
C LEU A 8 9.51 8.18 -8.71
N LYS A 9 10.40 8.94 -9.37
CA LYS A 9 10.48 9.07 -10.83
C LYS A 9 9.18 9.58 -11.49
N LEU A 10 8.34 10.28 -10.73
CA LEU A 10 7.14 10.95 -11.23
C LEU A 10 7.47 12.31 -11.85
N LEU A 11 8.58 12.89 -11.41
CA LEU A 11 9.22 14.05 -12.03
C LEU A 11 10.63 13.66 -12.52
N SER A 12 11.05 14.26 -13.63
CA SER A 12 12.43 14.19 -14.11
C SER A 12 13.38 14.96 -13.20
N ALA A 13 14.69 14.83 -13.39
CA ALA A 13 15.71 15.62 -12.69
C ALA A 13 15.46 17.15 -12.87
N ARG A 14 14.97 17.57 -14.03
CA ARG A 14 14.62 18.96 -14.35
C ARG A 14 13.27 19.41 -13.80
N GLY A 15 12.53 18.56 -13.04
CA GLY A 15 11.24 18.88 -12.45
C GLY A 15 10.04 18.75 -13.40
N GLN A 16 10.21 18.24 -14.60
CA GLN A 16 9.13 18.00 -15.54
C GLN A 16 8.39 16.70 -15.20
N ILE A 17 7.07 16.67 -15.40
CA ILE A 17 6.25 15.49 -15.18
C ILE A 17 6.60 14.38 -16.20
N THR A 18 6.85 13.18 -15.72
CA THR A 18 7.12 12.00 -16.55
C THR A 18 5.83 11.38 -17.10
N ALA A 19 5.92 10.43 -18.03
CA ALA A 19 4.75 9.67 -18.50
C ALA A 19 4.04 8.98 -17.32
N THR A 20 4.79 8.27 -16.46
CA THR A 20 4.26 7.66 -15.24
C THR A 20 3.67 8.70 -14.29
N GLY A 21 4.29 9.88 -14.16
CA GLY A 21 3.77 10.98 -13.36
C GLY A 21 2.40 11.45 -13.82
N ARG A 22 2.18 11.55 -15.13
CA ARG A 22 0.87 11.91 -15.71
C ARG A 22 -0.19 10.85 -15.44
N GLU A 23 0.15 9.56 -15.60
CA GLU A 23 -0.77 8.46 -15.26
C GLU A 23 -1.18 8.51 -13.79
N VAL A 24 -0.20 8.66 -12.89
CA VAL A 24 -0.43 8.77 -11.45
C VAL A 24 -1.33 9.96 -11.09
N ALA A 25 -1.09 11.12 -11.71
CA ALA A 25 -1.90 12.32 -11.50
C ALA A 25 -3.37 12.10 -11.88
N GLY A 26 -3.64 11.29 -12.91
CA GLY A 26 -4.99 10.97 -13.36
C GLY A 26 -5.85 10.22 -12.34
N PHE A 27 -5.27 9.56 -11.33
CA PHE A 27 -6.04 8.87 -10.29
C PHE A 27 -6.60 9.79 -9.20
N GLY A 28 -6.10 11.03 -9.09
CA GLY A 28 -6.56 11.98 -8.07
C GLY A 28 -6.30 11.54 -6.63
N MET A 29 -5.25 10.76 -6.40
CA MET A 29 -4.86 10.22 -5.09
C MET A 29 -3.43 10.61 -4.71
N HIS A 30 -3.02 10.19 -3.49
CA HIS A 30 -1.63 10.38 -3.06
C HIS A 30 -0.65 9.72 -4.05
N PRO A 31 0.41 10.42 -4.53
CA PRO A 31 1.29 9.94 -5.60
C PRO A 31 1.91 8.56 -5.36
N ARG A 32 2.21 8.19 -4.11
CA ARG A 32 2.73 6.86 -3.75
C ARG A 32 1.72 5.75 -4.03
N LEU A 33 0.46 5.99 -3.66
CA LEU A 33 -0.60 5.02 -3.90
C LEU A 33 -0.89 4.88 -5.39
N GLY A 34 -0.90 5.99 -6.13
CA GLY A 34 -1.02 5.95 -7.59
C GLY A 34 0.13 5.19 -8.24
N LEU A 35 1.37 5.37 -7.77
CA LEU A 35 2.52 4.59 -8.23
C LEU A 35 2.35 3.10 -7.93
N MET A 36 1.85 2.73 -6.73
CA MET A 36 1.54 1.35 -6.38
C MET A 36 0.55 0.71 -7.37
N LEU A 37 -0.50 1.45 -7.78
CA LEU A 37 -1.46 0.96 -8.77
C LEU A 37 -0.79 0.70 -10.13
N ILE A 38 0.08 1.60 -10.58
CA ILE A 38 0.84 1.42 -11.84
C ILE A 38 1.77 0.20 -11.75
N GLN A 39 2.49 0.06 -10.64
CA GLN A 39 3.41 -1.06 -10.41
C GLN A 39 2.68 -2.41 -10.32
N ALA A 40 1.47 -2.44 -9.76
CA ALA A 40 0.66 -3.65 -9.65
C ALA A 40 0.40 -4.35 -11.00
N ARG A 41 0.38 -3.60 -12.11
CA ARG A 41 0.22 -4.13 -13.46
C ARG A 41 1.33 -5.11 -13.84
N HIS A 42 2.55 -4.90 -13.34
CA HIS A 42 3.68 -5.79 -13.62
C HIS A 42 3.46 -7.20 -13.04
N TRP A 43 2.62 -7.32 -12.01
CA TRP A 43 2.38 -8.55 -11.27
C TRP A 43 0.95 -9.08 -11.41
N ARG A 44 0.09 -8.40 -12.17
CA ARG A 44 -1.37 -8.66 -12.26
C ARG A 44 -2.05 -8.61 -10.89
N LEU A 45 -1.66 -7.66 -10.07
CA LEU A 45 -2.18 -7.44 -8.72
C LEU A 45 -3.07 -6.19 -8.63
N GLU A 46 -3.62 -5.70 -9.76
CA GLU A 46 -4.38 -4.45 -9.82
C GLU A 46 -5.58 -4.43 -8.85
N PRO A 47 -6.42 -5.48 -8.76
CA PRO A 47 -7.54 -5.47 -7.82
C PRO A 47 -7.07 -5.33 -6.37
N LEU A 48 -6.04 -6.09 -5.97
CA LEU A 48 -5.47 -6.05 -4.64
C LEU A 48 -4.86 -4.68 -4.33
N ALA A 49 -4.12 -4.09 -5.28
CA ALA A 49 -3.54 -2.76 -5.12
C ALA A 49 -4.61 -1.67 -4.95
N CYS A 50 -5.73 -1.76 -5.69
CA CYS A 50 -6.84 -0.82 -5.55
C CYS A 50 -7.51 -0.93 -4.17
N ASP A 51 -7.71 -2.16 -3.66
CA ASP A 51 -8.24 -2.38 -2.32
C ASP A 51 -7.32 -1.79 -1.25
N LEU A 52 -6.01 -2.05 -1.35
CA LEU A 52 -5.00 -1.50 -0.45
C LEU A 52 -4.95 0.03 -0.51
N ALA A 53 -4.94 0.61 -1.71
CA ALA A 53 -4.91 2.05 -1.88
C ALA A 53 -6.14 2.71 -1.26
N ALA A 54 -7.33 2.11 -1.43
CA ALA A 54 -8.57 2.60 -0.85
C ALA A 54 -8.54 2.53 0.69
N LEU A 55 -8.05 1.42 1.25
CA LEU A 55 -7.85 1.28 2.69
C LEU A 55 -6.85 2.29 3.25
N LEU A 56 -5.71 2.48 2.58
CA LEU A 56 -4.66 3.40 3.03
C LEU A 56 -5.03 4.88 2.88
N SER A 57 -6.00 5.20 2.02
CA SER A 57 -6.52 6.56 1.85
C SER A 57 -7.49 6.97 2.96
N GLU A 58 -8.05 6.01 3.70
CA GLU A 58 -8.95 6.29 4.82
C GLU A 58 -8.19 6.49 6.12
N ARG A 59 -8.53 7.56 6.85
CA ARG A 59 -7.93 7.84 8.16
C ARG A 59 -8.56 7.01 9.27
N ASP A 60 -9.89 6.87 9.24
CA ASP A 60 -10.68 6.24 10.28
C ASP A 60 -11.42 5.02 9.71
N ILE A 61 -10.80 3.85 9.79
CA ILE A 61 -11.51 2.61 9.49
C ILE A 61 -12.23 2.17 10.77
N PRO A 62 -13.57 2.04 10.75
CA PRO A 62 -14.33 1.61 11.92
C PRO A 62 -13.78 0.31 12.50
N GLY A 63 -13.64 0.25 13.83
CA GLY A 63 -13.07 -0.90 14.54
C GLY A 63 -11.54 -0.89 14.65
N GLY A 64 -10.89 0.23 14.36
CA GLY A 64 -9.43 0.38 14.33
C GLY A 64 -8.68 0.18 15.65
N ARG A 65 -9.36 -0.03 16.77
CA ARG A 65 -8.71 -0.33 18.07
C ARG A 65 -8.41 -1.80 18.34
N VAL A 66 -8.88 -2.70 17.50
CA VAL A 66 -8.95 -4.12 17.92
C VAL A 66 -7.90 -5.03 17.32
N VAL A 67 -7.27 -4.72 16.19
CA VAL A 67 -6.47 -5.77 15.54
C VAL A 67 -5.15 -5.26 14.97
N GLY A 68 -4.22 -4.89 15.84
CA GLY A 68 -2.82 -4.75 15.45
C GLY A 68 -2.51 -3.88 14.22
N SER A 69 -1.25 -3.86 13.85
CA SER A 69 -0.75 -3.07 12.72
C SER A 69 -0.94 -3.76 11.36
N ASP A 70 -1.38 -5.05 11.36
CA ASP A 70 -1.49 -5.85 10.14
C ASP A 70 -2.66 -5.43 9.24
N ILE A 71 -2.33 -4.94 8.04
CA ILE A 71 -3.32 -4.52 7.03
C ILE A 71 -4.12 -5.70 6.46
N VAL A 72 -3.63 -6.95 6.57
CA VAL A 72 -4.31 -8.16 6.10
C VAL A 72 -5.68 -8.29 6.79
N HIS A 73 -5.76 -8.02 8.09
CA HIS A 73 -7.03 -8.04 8.82
C HIS A 73 -8.03 -7.02 8.30
N ARG A 74 -7.56 -5.81 7.96
CA ARG A 74 -8.40 -4.75 7.38
C ARG A 74 -8.89 -5.13 5.99
N LEU A 75 -8.02 -5.76 5.20
CA LEU A 75 -8.35 -6.24 3.86
C LEU A 75 -9.40 -7.36 3.90
N ARG A 76 -9.24 -8.34 4.80
CA ARG A 76 -10.25 -9.39 5.02
C ARG A 76 -11.60 -8.77 5.40
N ARG A 77 -11.59 -7.83 6.33
CA ARG A 77 -12.80 -7.14 6.76
C ARG A 77 -13.46 -6.36 5.61
N LEU A 78 -12.69 -5.69 4.77
CA LEU A 78 -13.19 -5.02 3.57
C LEU A 78 -13.95 -6.01 2.67
N ARG A 79 -13.45 -7.24 2.54
CA ARG A 79 -14.01 -8.25 1.63
C ARG A 79 -15.20 -9.01 2.22
N THR A 80 -15.23 -9.23 3.54
CA THR A 80 -16.18 -10.16 4.19
C THR A 80 -17.16 -9.52 5.16
N SER A 81 -16.99 -8.24 5.55
CA SER A 81 -17.85 -7.66 6.57
C SER A 81 -19.21 -7.25 6.03
N ASP A 82 -20.25 -7.79 6.67
CA ASP A 82 -21.67 -7.41 6.49
C ASP A 82 -22.23 -6.66 7.71
N ARG A 83 -21.38 -6.23 8.66
CA ARG A 83 -21.83 -5.50 9.85
C ARG A 83 -22.43 -4.14 9.47
N ALA A 84 -23.66 -3.88 9.92
CA ALA A 84 -24.36 -2.63 9.65
C ALA A 84 -23.59 -1.36 10.06
N SER A 85 -22.85 -1.42 11.19
CA SER A 85 -22.02 -0.31 11.68
C SER A 85 -20.88 0.10 10.74
N ASP A 86 -20.37 -0.87 9.97
CA ASP A 86 -19.23 -0.65 9.08
C ASP A 86 -19.67 -0.33 7.65
N HIS A 87 -20.94 -0.55 7.34
CA HIS A 87 -21.47 -0.60 5.98
C HIS A 87 -21.19 0.68 5.17
N VAL A 88 -21.35 1.85 5.76
CA VAL A 88 -21.16 3.13 5.04
C VAL A 88 -19.70 3.33 4.63
N VAL A 89 -18.77 3.14 5.57
CA VAL A 89 -17.33 3.36 5.30
C VAL A 89 -16.79 2.29 4.37
N LEU A 90 -17.07 1.02 4.63
CA LEU A 90 -16.61 -0.08 3.78
C LEU A 90 -17.20 0.00 2.36
N SER A 91 -18.46 0.41 2.21
CA SER A 91 -19.07 0.63 0.90
C SER A 91 -18.40 1.75 0.13
N ARG A 92 -17.99 2.84 0.82
CA ARG A 92 -17.23 3.93 0.22
C ARG A 92 -15.86 3.45 -0.25
N ILE A 93 -15.13 2.69 0.59
CA ILE A 93 -13.82 2.10 0.24
C ILE A 93 -13.95 1.17 -0.96
N ARG A 94 -14.93 0.25 -0.97
CA ARG A 94 -15.18 -0.67 -2.08
C ARG A 94 -15.49 0.08 -3.38
N ARG A 95 -16.33 1.11 -3.31
CA ARG A 95 -16.67 1.96 -4.48
C ARG A 95 -15.43 2.65 -5.04
N GLN A 96 -14.59 3.20 -4.16
CA GLN A 96 -13.34 3.85 -4.57
C GLN A 96 -12.37 2.87 -5.22
N SER A 97 -12.19 1.67 -4.65
CA SER A 97 -11.40 0.60 -5.24
C SER A 97 -11.89 0.24 -6.64
N LEU A 98 -13.20 -0.01 -6.81
CA LEU A 98 -13.79 -0.33 -8.12
C LEU A 98 -13.62 0.79 -9.14
N GLN A 99 -13.70 2.06 -8.72
CA GLN A 99 -13.46 3.20 -9.60
C GLN A 99 -12.03 3.18 -10.14
N TRP A 100 -11.03 2.98 -9.28
CA TRP A 100 -9.64 2.91 -9.71
C TRP A 100 -9.33 1.68 -10.56
N GLN A 101 -9.96 0.54 -10.28
CA GLN A 101 -9.86 -0.63 -11.15
C GLN A 101 -10.36 -0.33 -12.58
N LYS A 102 -11.48 0.38 -12.71
CA LYS A 102 -11.99 0.82 -14.03
C LYS A 102 -11.02 1.75 -14.74
N GLN A 103 -10.46 2.73 -14.02
CA GLN A 103 -9.46 3.65 -14.58
C GLN A 103 -8.20 2.91 -15.05
N LEU A 104 -7.70 1.94 -14.25
CA LEU A 104 -6.54 1.13 -14.62
C LEU A 104 -6.78 0.31 -15.88
N ARG A 105 -7.97 -0.28 -16.05
CA ARG A 105 -8.32 -1.07 -17.23
C ARG A 105 -8.42 -0.22 -18.51
N ALA A 106 -8.78 1.06 -18.38
CA ALA A 106 -8.90 1.97 -19.52
C ALA A 106 -7.53 2.32 -20.16
N VAL A 107 -6.44 2.16 -19.42
CA VAL A 107 -5.08 2.47 -19.89
C VAL A 107 -4.34 1.16 -20.18
N LYS A 108 -3.93 0.98 -21.43
CA LYS A 108 -3.14 -0.21 -21.82
C LYS A 108 -1.80 -0.24 -21.07
N PRO A 109 -1.42 -1.37 -20.45
CA PRO A 109 -0.12 -1.48 -19.79
C PRO A 109 1.00 -1.40 -20.82
N ALA A 110 2.00 -0.56 -20.55
CA ALA A 110 3.19 -0.42 -21.40
C ALA A 110 4.18 -1.60 -21.24
N VAL A 111 3.96 -2.48 -20.27
CA VAL A 111 4.93 -3.53 -19.88
C VAL A 111 4.27 -4.90 -19.85
N LYS A 112 5.02 -5.91 -20.29
CA LYS A 112 4.62 -7.31 -20.20
C LYS A 112 4.55 -7.71 -18.71
N ALA A 113 3.38 -8.16 -18.27
CA ALA A 113 3.17 -8.59 -16.89
C ALA A 113 3.76 -9.97 -16.63
N THR A 114 4.41 -10.14 -15.49
CA THR A 114 4.78 -11.44 -14.92
C THR A 114 3.88 -11.71 -13.72
N PRO A 115 2.94 -12.67 -13.79
CA PRO A 115 2.03 -12.93 -12.67
C PRO A 115 2.80 -13.25 -11.39
N PHE A 116 2.30 -12.71 -10.28
CA PHE A 116 2.83 -12.99 -8.95
C PHE A 116 2.09 -14.18 -8.37
N ASN A 117 2.80 -15.28 -8.14
CA ASN A 117 2.23 -16.57 -7.73
C ASN A 117 2.59 -16.93 -6.27
N GLU A 118 2.98 -15.96 -5.48
CA GLU A 118 3.28 -16.12 -4.06
C GLU A 118 2.05 -15.89 -3.18
N PRO A 119 2.08 -16.23 -1.87
CA PRO A 119 1.00 -15.96 -0.94
C PRO A 119 0.56 -14.49 -0.92
N GLU A 120 -0.73 -14.24 -0.62
CA GLU A 120 -1.31 -12.90 -0.66
C GLU A 120 -0.59 -11.92 0.29
N GLU A 121 -0.10 -12.40 1.42
CA GLU A 121 0.65 -11.59 2.38
C GLU A 121 1.93 -11.03 1.75
N LEU A 122 2.63 -11.82 0.93
CA LEU A 122 3.81 -11.37 0.20
C LEU A 122 3.44 -10.43 -0.95
N ALA A 123 2.30 -10.65 -1.62
CA ALA A 123 1.78 -9.73 -2.62
C ALA A 123 1.47 -8.36 -1.99
N ILE A 124 0.84 -8.32 -0.82
CA ILE A 124 0.56 -7.11 -0.04
C ILE A 124 1.88 -6.41 0.32
N ALA A 125 2.83 -7.14 0.88
CA ALA A 125 4.14 -6.59 1.27
C ALA A 125 4.88 -5.99 0.07
N ARG A 126 4.86 -6.67 -1.09
CA ARG A 126 5.46 -6.19 -2.34
C ARG A 126 4.82 -4.90 -2.83
N LEU A 127 3.49 -4.82 -2.81
CA LEU A 127 2.76 -3.62 -3.21
C LEU A 127 3.09 -2.44 -2.30
N ILE A 128 3.06 -2.63 -0.98
CA ILE A 128 3.42 -1.60 -0.01
C ILE A 128 4.88 -1.18 -0.19
N ALA A 129 5.81 -2.12 -0.35
CA ALA A 129 7.22 -1.83 -0.59
C ALA A 129 7.45 -1.00 -1.87
N SER A 130 6.64 -1.21 -2.91
CA SER A 130 6.72 -0.42 -4.15
C SER A 130 6.32 1.04 -3.95
N ALA A 131 5.40 1.32 -3.02
CA ALA A 131 4.95 2.66 -2.68
C ALA A 131 5.84 3.36 -1.64
N PHE A 132 6.39 2.59 -0.71
CA PHE A 132 7.14 3.08 0.46
C PHE A 132 8.48 2.35 0.62
N PRO A 133 9.37 2.39 -0.39
CA PRO A 133 10.62 1.59 -0.38
C PRO A 133 11.58 1.99 0.75
N GLU A 134 11.52 3.22 1.24
CA GLU A 134 12.31 3.69 2.36
C GLU A 134 11.80 3.21 3.73
N TRP A 135 10.56 2.69 3.77
CA TRP A 135 9.92 2.16 4.99
C TRP A 135 9.93 0.63 5.04
N LEU A 136 10.76 -0.02 4.24
CA LEU A 136 11.13 -1.41 4.48
C LEU A 136 11.90 -1.49 5.79
N ALA A 137 11.50 -2.40 6.66
CA ALA A 137 12.05 -2.55 7.99
C ALA A 137 12.54 -3.98 8.23
N LEU A 138 13.70 -4.12 8.86
CA LEU A 138 14.26 -5.39 9.30
C LEU A 138 14.25 -5.49 10.81
N ALA A 139 13.93 -6.67 11.34
CA ALA A 139 13.98 -6.93 12.76
C ALA A 139 15.40 -6.71 13.31
N ARG A 140 15.50 -6.14 14.51
CA ARG A 140 16.78 -6.02 15.23
C ARG A 140 17.04 -7.31 16.02
N ALA A 141 18.24 -7.86 15.85
CA ALA A 141 18.65 -9.04 16.59
C ALA A 141 18.46 -8.87 18.11
N GLY A 142 17.89 -9.89 18.75
CA GLY A 142 17.69 -9.93 20.20
C GLY A 142 16.64 -8.98 20.77
N ARG A 143 15.83 -8.31 19.93
CA ARG A 143 14.79 -7.35 20.35
C ARG A 143 13.51 -7.53 19.56
N SER A 144 12.62 -8.43 20.04
CA SER A 144 11.30 -8.61 19.46
C SER A 144 10.51 -7.29 19.41
N GLY A 145 9.75 -7.06 18.34
CA GLY A 145 8.99 -5.83 18.13
C GLY A 145 9.85 -4.61 17.76
N SER A 146 11.17 -4.74 17.68
CA SER A 146 12.08 -3.62 17.33
C SER A 146 12.62 -3.80 15.91
N PHE A 147 12.46 -2.77 15.09
CA PHE A 147 12.81 -2.79 13.67
C PHE A 147 13.71 -1.61 13.30
N LEU A 148 14.50 -1.78 12.26
CA LEU A 148 15.29 -0.74 11.63
C LEU A 148 14.76 -0.51 10.20
N LEU A 149 14.25 0.69 9.95
CA LEU A 149 13.82 1.11 8.62
C LEU A 149 15.04 1.33 7.72
N ARG A 150 14.87 1.09 6.43
CA ARG A 150 15.91 1.30 5.41
C ARG A 150 16.54 2.71 5.46
N GLN A 151 15.75 3.71 5.85
CA GLN A 151 16.24 5.09 6.02
C GLN A 151 17.02 5.33 7.32
N GLY A 152 17.29 4.30 8.14
CA GLY A 152 18.07 4.39 9.36
C GLY A 152 17.28 4.73 10.63
N ARG A 153 15.95 4.99 10.54
CA ARG A 153 15.11 5.22 11.72
C ARG A 153 14.69 3.91 12.37
N GLY A 154 14.60 3.90 13.70
CA GLY A 154 14.01 2.82 14.46
C GLY A 154 12.48 2.89 14.40
N ALA A 155 11.82 1.73 14.40
CA ALA A 155 10.39 1.57 14.58
C ALA A 155 10.12 0.48 15.61
N MET A 156 9.00 0.55 16.30
CA MET A 156 8.61 -0.43 17.31
C MET A 156 7.16 -0.84 17.12
N LEU A 157 6.89 -2.12 17.33
CA LEU A 157 5.55 -2.67 17.49
C LEU A 157 5.37 -3.14 18.94
N PRO A 158 4.16 -3.02 19.50
CA PRO A 158 3.86 -3.68 20.79
C PRO A 158 4.14 -5.17 20.70
N MET A 159 4.62 -5.76 21.79
CA MET A 159 4.88 -7.20 21.86
C MET A 159 3.64 -8.07 21.64
N SER A 160 2.45 -7.51 21.90
CA SER A 160 1.16 -8.14 21.63
C SER A 160 0.74 -8.10 20.15
N ASP A 161 1.45 -7.35 19.31
CA ASP A 161 1.16 -7.31 17.87
C ASP A 161 1.68 -8.59 17.21
N PRO A 162 0.86 -9.30 16.40
CA PRO A 162 1.30 -10.51 15.71
C PRO A 162 2.54 -10.32 14.83
N LEU A 163 2.74 -9.11 14.29
CA LEU A 163 3.89 -8.78 13.46
C LEU A 163 5.16 -8.49 14.26
N SER A 164 5.12 -8.48 15.59
CA SER A 164 6.28 -8.20 16.44
C SER A 164 7.41 -9.22 16.30
N SER A 165 7.11 -10.43 15.86
CA SER A 165 8.07 -11.52 15.59
C SER A 165 8.49 -11.65 14.13
N ALA A 166 8.01 -10.78 13.25
CA ALA A 166 8.36 -10.83 11.82
C ALA A 166 9.84 -10.46 11.62
N GLU A 167 10.52 -11.11 10.68
CA GLU A 167 11.91 -10.80 10.30
C GLU A 167 12.00 -9.48 9.52
N ALA A 168 10.98 -9.19 8.70
CA ALA A 168 10.91 -7.98 7.90
C ALA A 168 9.46 -7.48 7.77
N LEU A 169 9.32 -6.17 7.60
CA LEU A 169 8.03 -5.51 7.40
C LEU A 169 8.08 -4.55 6.21
N ALA A 170 6.99 -4.50 5.45
CA ALA A 170 6.69 -3.40 4.56
C ALA A 170 5.71 -2.45 5.26
N VAL A 171 6.15 -1.25 5.58
CA VAL A 171 5.39 -0.29 6.40
C VAL A 171 4.74 0.74 5.48
N ALA A 172 3.44 0.99 5.68
CA ALA A 172 2.67 1.97 4.92
C ALA A 172 2.39 3.26 5.72
N ARG A 173 2.49 3.18 7.06
CA ARG A 173 2.25 4.31 7.96
C ARG A 173 3.14 4.20 9.20
N LEU A 174 3.64 5.32 9.63
CA LEU A 174 4.38 5.51 10.88
C LEU A 174 3.67 6.59 11.68
N ASP A 175 3.43 6.33 12.97
CA ASP A 175 2.89 7.31 13.92
C ASP A 175 4.03 7.99 14.69
#